data_59cd56eec264d5c262d5a1936741cfb0
#
_entry.id   59cd56eec264d5c262d5a1936741cfb0
#
_cell.length_a   1.000
_cell.length_b   1.000
_cell.length_c   1.000
_cell.angle_alpha   90.00
_cell.angle_beta   90.00
_cell.angle_gamma   90.00
#
_symmetry.space_group_name_H-M   'P 1'
#
loop_
_entity.id
_entity.type
_entity.pdbx_description
1 polymer ?
#
loop_
_entity_poly.entity_id
_entity_poly.type
_entity_poly.pdbx_seq_one_letter_code
_entity_poly.pdbx_strand_id
1 'polypeptide(L)'
;RDLYLIRCLCVFSVWLFSLGVAFGQQIDTTAYHELSGVEVVEKVRPSVTREGTPLQIMDRAGIDRLGVQDLSEAVKRFSGVTVQDYGGIGGLKTVSVRSLGAKHTAVSYDGVTITDAQSGQVDISRFSLDNVEMVSLSIGQSDDIFQTARVYASAGALNIQTGKPTFKDKSFHTYLKVKGGSFGLFNPVLHYDQKLGKRWSASLHGDFVRADGQYPYTLINGELETKEKRRNSDIHAYHLE
;
A
#
# COMPACT_ATOMS: atom_id res chain seq x y z
N ARG A 1 -16.49 22.24 -40.88
CA ARG A 1 -16.99 21.59 -39.63
C ARG A 1 -15.90 21.59 -38.58
N ASP A 2 -14.61 21.47 -38.93
CA ASP A 2 -13.46 21.42 -38.02
C ASP A 2 -13.05 22.78 -37.43
N LEU A 3 -13.36 23.87 -38.15
CA LEU A 3 -13.03 25.23 -37.72
C LEU A 3 -13.90 25.70 -36.53
N TYR A 4 -15.14 25.19 -36.40
CA TYR A 4 -16.04 25.49 -35.29
C TYR A 4 -15.62 24.76 -34.01
N LEU A 5 -15.13 23.54 -34.14
CA LEU A 5 -14.60 22.76 -33.00
C LEU A 5 -13.35 23.42 -32.38
N ILE A 6 -12.44 23.92 -33.22
CA ILE A 6 -11.22 24.61 -32.75
C ILE A 6 -11.59 25.93 -32.06
N ARG A 7 -12.56 26.68 -32.60
CA ARG A 7 -13.07 27.93 -31.98
C ARG A 7 -13.75 27.67 -30.64
N CYS A 8 -14.56 26.61 -30.50
CA CYS A 8 -15.18 26.23 -29.25
C CYS A 8 -14.13 25.78 -28.20
N LEU A 9 -13.10 25.05 -28.60
CA LEU A 9 -12.03 24.63 -27.72
C LEU A 9 -11.21 25.82 -27.20
N CYS A 10 -10.89 26.77 -28.04
CA CYS A 10 -10.17 28.01 -27.65
C CYS A 10 -11.01 28.89 -26.70
N VAL A 11 -12.30 29.02 -26.91
CA VAL A 11 -13.19 29.79 -26.03
C VAL A 11 -13.33 29.10 -24.68
N PHE A 12 -13.41 27.77 -24.65
CA PHE A 12 -13.48 26.99 -23.41
C PHE A 12 -12.17 27.07 -22.61
N SER A 13 -11.00 27.06 -23.26
CA SER A 13 -9.70 27.21 -22.63
C SER A 13 -9.50 28.60 -22.02
N VAL A 14 -9.96 29.67 -22.71
CA VAL A 14 -9.90 31.04 -22.18
C VAL A 14 -10.85 31.22 -20.99
N TRP A 15 -12.00 30.54 -21.00
CA TRP A 15 -12.98 30.59 -19.90
C TRP A 15 -12.46 29.88 -18.65
N LEU A 16 -11.75 28.75 -18.82
CA LEU A 16 -11.08 28.06 -17.71
C LEU A 16 -9.92 28.89 -17.10
N PHE A 17 -9.23 29.71 -17.91
CA PHE A 17 -8.14 30.53 -17.43
C PHE A 17 -8.62 31.78 -16.68
N SER A 18 -9.82 32.30 -16.99
CA SER A 18 -10.39 33.48 -16.32
C SER A 18 -10.95 33.19 -14.93
N LEU A 19 -11.19 31.93 -14.55
CA LEU A 19 -11.63 31.52 -13.21
C LEU A 19 -10.49 31.51 -12.18
N GLY A 20 -9.23 31.65 -12.62
CA GLY A 20 -8.04 31.56 -11.74
C GLY A 20 -7.59 32.90 -11.10
N VAL A 21 -8.18 34.04 -11.44
CA VAL A 21 -7.60 35.37 -11.10
C VAL A 21 -8.36 36.14 -10.00
N ALA A 22 -9.35 35.55 -9.35
CA ALA A 22 -10.23 36.26 -8.39
C ALA A 22 -10.01 35.92 -6.92
N PHE A 23 -8.83 35.53 -6.50
CA PHE A 23 -8.51 35.45 -5.06
C PHE A 23 -7.53 36.54 -4.68
N GLY A 24 -8.04 37.72 -4.41
CA GLY A 24 -7.29 38.79 -3.75
C GLY A 24 -6.89 38.35 -2.34
N GLN A 25 -5.60 38.39 -2.06
CA GLN A 25 -5.07 38.19 -0.71
C GLN A 25 -5.43 39.41 0.14
N GLN A 26 -6.36 39.25 1.05
CA GLN A 26 -6.59 40.20 2.14
C GLN A 26 -5.59 39.84 3.25
N ILE A 27 -4.55 40.65 3.40
CA ILE A 27 -3.61 40.54 4.52
C ILE A 27 -4.28 41.18 5.73
N ASP A 28 -4.81 40.35 6.62
CA ASP A 28 -5.35 40.78 7.90
C ASP A 28 -4.20 40.80 8.92
N THR A 29 -3.76 42.01 9.29
CA THR A 29 -2.59 42.25 10.17
C THR A 29 -2.91 42.18 11.67
N THR A 30 -4.09 41.69 12.05
CA THR A 30 -4.52 41.56 13.45
C THR A 30 -4.91 40.14 13.85
N ALA A 31 -4.35 39.14 13.22
CA ALA A 31 -4.56 37.77 13.67
C ALA A 31 -3.74 37.49 14.93
N TYR A 32 -4.40 37.52 16.07
CA TYR A 32 -3.91 36.84 17.27
C TYR A 32 -3.77 35.36 16.95
N HIS A 33 -2.55 34.86 16.87
CA HIS A 33 -2.29 33.45 16.85
C HIS A 33 -2.63 32.87 18.23
N GLU A 34 -3.85 32.38 18.41
CA GLU A 34 -4.08 31.38 19.44
C GLU A 34 -3.20 30.18 19.11
N LEU A 35 -2.20 29.95 19.95
CA LEU A 35 -1.43 28.72 19.93
C LEU A 35 -2.43 27.60 20.19
N SER A 36 -2.85 26.91 19.13
CA SER A 36 -3.61 25.68 19.26
C SER A 36 -2.82 24.76 20.16
N GLY A 37 -3.43 24.34 21.26
CA GLY A 37 -2.80 23.42 22.20
C GLY A 37 -2.22 22.25 21.42
N VAL A 38 -0.96 21.93 21.66
CA VAL A 38 -0.32 20.75 21.10
C VAL A 38 -1.04 19.55 21.69
N GLU A 39 -2.02 19.02 20.97
CA GLU A 39 -2.60 17.74 21.29
C GLU A 39 -1.55 16.68 20.96
N VAL A 40 -0.83 16.24 21.98
CA VAL A 40 0.10 15.11 21.85
C VAL A 40 -0.75 13.86 21.74
N VAL A 41 -1.17 13.53 20.53
CA VAL A 41 -1.77 12.23 20.25
C VAL A 41 -0.62 11.23 20.19
N GLU A 42 -0.35 10.60 21.33
CA GLU A 42 0.54 9.43 21.34
C GLU A 42 -0.11 8.33 20.52
N LYS A 43 0.42 8.05 19.34
CA LYS A 43 0.09 6.83 18.61
C LYS A 43 0.63 5.69 19.45
N VAL A 44 -0.24 4.98 20.15
CA VAL A 44 0.13 3.74 20.85
C VAL A 44 0.66 2.76 19.81
N ARG A 45 1.98 2.71 19.67
CA ARG A 45 2.63 1.69 18.85
C ARG A 45 2.68 0.41 19.67
N PRO A 46 2.37 -0.76 19.09
CA PRO A 46 2.61 -2.02 19.77
C PRO A 46 4.07 -2.04 20.21
N SER A 47 4.29 -2.27 21.48
CA SER A 47 5.64 -2.30 22.03
C SER A 47 6.12 -3.74 22.08
N VAL A 48 7.20 -4.04 21.37
CA VAL A 48 7.87 -5.34 21.39
C VAL A 48 8.14 -5.85 22.82
N THR A 49 8.30 -4.93 23.74
CA THR A 49 8.60 -5.23 25.16
C THR A 49 7.36 -5.52 26.02
N ARG A 50 6.14 -5.23 25.53
CA ARG A 50 4.90 -5.43 26.28
C ARG A 50 4.14 -6.69 25.90
N GLU A 51 4.49 -7.31 24.79
CA GLU A 51 3.84 -8.53 24.35
C GLU A 51 4.64 -9.75 24.81
N GLY A 52 3.96 -10.72 25.40
CA GLY A 52 4.55 -11.99 25.83
C GLY A 52 5.00 -12.87 24.65
N THR A 53 4.64 -12.51 23.43
CA THR A 53 4.97 -13.22 22.20
C THR A 53 5.99 -12.46 21.34
N PRO A 54 6.85 -13.14 20.59
CA PRO A 54 7.78 -12.50 19.69
C PRO A 54 7.04 -11.65 18.64
N LEU A 55 7.20 -10.34 18.70
CA LEU A 55 6.62 -9.37 17.81
C LEU A 55 7.71 -8.70 16.98
N GLN A 56 7.58 -8.73 15.65
CA GLN A 56 8.44 -8.02 14.73
C GLN A 56 7.64 -6.90 14.09
N ILE A 57 8.18 -5.70 14.06
CA ILE A 57 7.48 -4.51 13.54
C ILE A 57 8.36 -3.84 12.49
N MET A 58 7.73 -3.43 11.40
CA MET A 58 8.31 -2.59 10.36
C MET A 58 7.38 -1.40 10.13
N ASP A 59 7.84 -0.23 10.48
CA ASP A 59 7.11 1.02 10.28
C ASP A 59 7.39 1.61 8.89
N ARG A 60 6.69 2.68 8.53
CA ARG A 60 6.85 3.37 7.25
C ARG A 60 8.30 3.77 6.99
N ALA A 61 9.00 4.28 8.00
CA ALA A 61 10.40 4.68 7.87
C ALA A 61 11.32 3.48 7.57
N GLY A 62 11.02 2.31 8.14
CA GLY A 62 11.69 1.04 7.84
C GLY A 62 11.45 0.59 6.41
N ILE A 63 10.20 0.64 5.95
CA ILE A 63 9.80 0.29 4.58
C ILE A 63 10.52 1.18 3.58
N ASP A 64 10.49 2.50 3.77
CA ASP A 64 11.11 3.47 2.87
C ASP A 64 12.63 3.31 2.82
N ARG A 65 13.27 2.98 3.95
CA ARG A 65 14.72 2.74 4.05
C ARG A 65 15.16 1.48 3.31
N LEU A 66 14.30 0.47 3.25
CA LEU A 66 14.58 -0.77 2.52
C LEU A 66 14.45 -0.60 1.00
N GLY A 67 13.73 0.42 0.52
CA GLY A 67 13.50 0.67 -0.90
C GLY A 67 12.72 -0.44 -1.61
N VAL A 68 11.93 -1.22 -0.85
CA VAL A 68 11.15 -2.34 -1.39
C VAL A 68 9.96 -1.85 -2.23
N GLN A 69 9.59 -2.61 -3.24
CA GLN A 69 8.58 -2.21 -4.21
C GLN A 69 7.19 -2.74 -3.86
N ASP A 70 7.10 -3.88 -3.22
CA ASP A 70 5.84 -4.51 -2.83
C ASP A 70 5.88 -5.03 -1.39
N LEU A 71 4.69 -5.32 -0.85
CA LEU A 71 4.52 -5.80 0.52
C LEU A 71 5.24 -7.13 0.76
N SER A 72 5.31 -8.00 -0.24
CA SER A 72 5.96 -9.30 -0.08
C SER A 72 7.46 -9.19 0.14
N GLU A 73 8.10 -8.20 -0.48
CA GLU A 73 9.52 -7.91 -0.26
C GLU A 73 9.78 -7.37 1.16
N ALA A 74 8.87 -6.53 1.67
CA ALA A 74 8.94 -6.06 3.04
C ALA A 74 8.80 -7.23 4.03
N VAL A 75 7.81 -8.09 3.83
CA VAL A 75 7.52 -9.23 4.71
C VAL A 75 8.63 -10.28 4.69
N LYS A 76 9.34 -10.47 3.57
CA LYS A 76 10.54 -11.33 3.50
C LYS A 76 11.65 -10.94 4.47
N ARG A 77 11.65 -9.72 4.99
CA ARG A 77 12.66 -9.25 5.94
C ARG A 77 12.38 -9.68 7.38
N PHE A 78 11.18 -10.17 7.66
CA PHE A 78 10.88 -10.72 8.98
C PHE A 78 11.55 -12.08 9.19
N SER A 79 12.08 -12.29 10.39
CA SER A 79 12.71 -13.55 10.76
C SER A 79 11.68 -14.68 10.82
N GLY A 80 12.02 -15.82 10.25
CA GLY A 80 11.16 -17.01 10.25
C GLY A 80 9.99 -16.93 9.24
N VAL A 81 10.04 -16.01 8.31
CA VAL A 81 9.04 -15.86 7.24
C VAL A 81 9.60 -16.37 5.92
N THR A 82 8.78 -17.13 5.21
CA THR A 82 9.01 -17.53 3.82
C THR A 82 7.88 -17.01 2.97
N VAL A 83 8.19 -16.28 1.90
CA VAL A 83 7.21 -15.85 0.91
C VAL A 83 7.37 -16.72 -0.33
N GLN A 84 6.28 -17.37 -0.72
CA GLN A 84 6.21 -18.11 -1.98
C GLN A 84 5.62 -17.19 -3.05
N ASP A 85 6.35 -17.04 -4.15
CA ASP A 85 5.99 -16.21 -5.30
C ASP A 85 5.70 -17.12 -6.49
N TYR A 86 4.45 -17.08 -6.96
CA TYR A 86 3.97 -17.94 -8.04
C TYR A 86 3.94 -17.26 -9.40
N GLY A 87 4.51 -16.07 -9.53
CA GLY A 87 4.47 -15.44 -10.85
C GLY A 87 5.13 -14.07 -10.99
N GLY A 88 5.88 -13.60 -10.01
CA GLY A 88 6.52 -12.29 -10.05
C GLY A 88 5.52 -11.13 -9.89
N ILE A 89 5.62 -10.10 -10.72
CA ILE A 89 4.70 -8.95 -10.67
C ILE A 89 3.29 -9.44 -11.02
N GLY A 90 2.31 -9.16 -10.13
CA GLY A 90 0.90 -9.57 -10.26
C GLY A 90 0.63 -11.07 -10.09
N GLY A 91 1.65 -11.87 -9.80
CA GLY A 91 1.46 -13.26 -9.40
C GLY A 91 1.03 -13.39 -7.95
N LEU A 92 0.38 -14.52 -7.65
CA LEU A 92 0.00 -14.90 -6.29
C LEU A 92 1.23 -14.94 -5.39
N LYS A 93 1.19 -14.26 -4.25
CA LYS A 93 2.24 -14.29 -3.25
C LYS A 93 1.67 -14.65 -1.89
N THR A 94 2.14 -15.75 -1.31
CA THR A 94 1.66 -16.24 -0.03
C THR A 94 2.76 -16.22 1.03
N VAL A 95 2.36 -16.05 2.29
CA VAL A 95 3.26 -15.98 3.45
C VAL A 95 3.14 -17.22 4.28
N SER A 96 4.27 -17.82 4.62
CA SER A 96 4.38 -18.92 5.56
C SER A 96 5.27 -18.53 6.72
N VAL A 97 4.80 -18.72 7.94
CA VAL A 97 5.57 -18.50 9.17
C VAL A 97 6.13 -19.83 9.65
N ARG A 98 7.44 -19.86 9.93
CA ARG A 98 8.16 -21.05 10.40
C ARG A 98 7.95 -22.29 9.53
N SER A 99 7.79 -22.10 8.23
CA SER A 99 7.55 -23.17 7.24
C SER A 99 6.32 -24.04 7.50
N LEU A 100 5.37 -23.58 8.33
CA LEU A 100 4.13 -24.30 8.63
C LEU A 100 3.08 -24.24 7.50
N GLY A 101 3.37 -23.45 6.47
CA GLY A 101 2.48 -23.27 5.31
C GLY A 101 1.58 -22.05 5.42
N ALA A 102 1.22 -21.50 4.27
CA ALA A 102 0.45 -20.26 4.19
C ALA A 102 -0.98 -20.38 4.76
N LYS A 103 -1.55 -21.59 4.81
CA LYS A 103 -2.86 -21.85 5.43
C LYS A 103 -2.86 -21.60 6.94
N HIS A 104 -1.71 -21.69 7.58
CA HIS A 104 -1.53 -21.52 9.02
C HIS A 104 -1.04 -20.13 9.40
N THR A 105 -0.97 -19.21 8.45
CA THR A 105 -0.64 -17.81 8.68
C THR A 105 -1.91 -16.97 8.56
N ALA A 106 -2.28 -16.29 9.62
CA ALA A 106 -3.37 -15.32 9.58
C ALA A 106 -2.85 -14.00 9.00
N VAL A 107 -3.69 -13.33 8.24
CA VAL A 107 -3.43 -11.98 7.72
C VAL A 107 -4.58 -11.09 8.14
N SER A 108 -4.29 -9.93 8.71
CA SER A 108 -5.27 -8.91 9.00
C SER A 108 -4.88 -7.60 8.34
N TYR A 109 -5.89 -6.87 7.90
CA TYR A 109 -5.77 -5.56 7.28
C TYR A 109 -6.63 -4.57 8.08
N ASP A 110 -6.00 -3.58 8.68
CA ASP A 110 -6.62 -2.63 9.61
C ASP A 110 -7.46 -3.29 10.72
N GLY A 111 -6.96 -4.43 11.24
CA GLY A 111 -7.64 -5.20 12.29
C GLY A 111 -8.72 -6.16 11.79
N VAL A 112 -9.05 -6.14 10.49
CA VAL A 112 -9.98 -7.09 9.89
C VAL A 112 -9.22 -8.30 9.38
N THR A 113 -9.56 -9.50 9.88
CA THR A 113 -8.94 -10.75 9.43
C THR A 113 -9.42 -11.10 8.03
N ILE A 114 -8.48 -11.26 7.12
CA ILE A 114 -8.73 -11.62 5.73
C ILE A 114 -8.49 -13.12 5.56
N THR A 115 -9.40 -13.77 4.86
CA THR A 115 -9.29 -15.19 4.51
C THR A 115 -9.78 -15.42 3.09
N ASP A 116 -9.12 -16.32 2.38
CA ASP A 116 -9.65 -16.87 1.14
C ASP A 116 -10.49 -18.12 1.49
N ALA A 117 -11.76 -18.12 1.10
CA ALA A 117 -12.70 -19.19 1.44
C ALA A 117 -12.39 -20.50 0.72
N GLN A 118 -11.71 -20.47 -0.42
CA GLN A 118 -11.43 -21.64 -1.24
C GLN A 118 -10.12 -22.32 -0.83
N SER A 119 -9.02 -21.55 -0.74
CA SER A 119 -7.68 -22.08 -0.51
C SER A 119 -7.25 -21.98 0.96
N GLY A 120 -7.84 -21.09 1.72
CA GLY A 120 -7.41 -20.70 3.07
C GLY A 120 -6.08 -19.93 3.09
N GLN A 121 -5.53 -19.58 1.94
CA GLN A 121 -4.30 -18.83 1.81
C GLN A 121 -4.62 -17.39 1.40
N VAL A 122 -3.88 -16.43 1.92
CA VAL A 122 -4.08 -15.02 1.58
C VAL A 122 -3.00 -14.58 0.60
N ASP A 123 -3.45 -14.00 -0.50
CA ASP A 123 -2.58 -13.33 -1.45
C ASP A 123 -2.20 -11.94 -0.95
N ILE A 124 -0.94 -11.79 -0.52
CA ILE A 124 -0.45 -10.50 -0.03
C ILE A 124 -0.04 -9.53 -1.14
N SER A 125 0.00 -9.98 -2.40
CA SER A 125 0.29 -9.09 -3.53
C SER A 125 -0.86 -8.11 -3.82
N ARG A 126 -2.03 -8.38 -3.26
CA ARG A 126 -3.24 -7.55 -3.42
C ARG A 126 -3.21 -6.25 -2.61
N PHE A 127 -2.31 -6.15 -1.63
CA PHE A 127 -2.22 -4.97 -0.77
C PHE A 127 -1.14 -4.02 -1.30
N SER A 128 -1.53 -2.78 -1.56
CA SER A 128 -0.60 -1.74 -2.00
C SER A 128 0.32 -1.33 -0.86
N LEU A 129 1.64 -1.48 -1.05
CA LEU A 129 2.63 -1.05 -0.06
C LEU A 129 2.61 0.47 0.16
N ASP A 130 2.16 1.23 -0.83
CA ASP A 130 2.17 2.68 -0.77
C ASP A 130 1.17 3.24 0.25
N ASN A 131 0.10 2.49 0.56
CA ASN A 131 -0.89 2.84 1.59
C ASN A 131 -0.53 2.29 2.98
N VAL A 132 0.48 1.44 3.09
CA VAL A 132 0.86 0.79 4.36
C VAL A 132 1.73 1.72 5.21
N GLU A 133 1.32 1.94 6.46
CA GLU A 133 2.07 2.67 7.48
C GLU A 133 2.93 1.74 8.34
N MET A 134 2.39 0.57 8.66
CA MET A 134 3.07 -0.39 9.53
C MET A 134 2.70 -1.82 9.15
N VAL A 135 3.70 -2.69 9.18
CA VAL A 135 3.52 -4.14 9.10
C VAL A 135 4.06 -4.75 10.37
N SER A 136 3.28 -5.61 11.01
CA SER A 136 3.74 -6.34 12.19
C SER A 136 3.47 -7.84 12.05
N LEU A 137 4.38 -8.64 12.57
CA LEU A 137 4.27 -10.09 12.62
C LEU A 137 4.36 -10.54 14.06
N SER A 138 3.30 -11.14 14.57
CA SER A 138 3.30 -11.87 15.84
C SER A 138 3.45 -13.37 15.58
N ILE A 139 4.28 -14.05 16.39
CA ILE A 139 4.55 -15.48 16.25
C ILE A 139 4.05 -16.19 17.51
N GLY A 140 3.08 -17.08 17.34
CA GLY A 140 2.41 -17.76 18.45
C GLY A 140 1.11 -17.05 18.84
N GLN A 141 0.59 -17.38 20.01
CA GLN A 141 -0.63 -16.81 20.53
C GLN A 141 -0.34 -15.44 21.18
N SER A 142 -1.11 -14.44 20.81
CA SER A 142 -1.09 -13.15 21.47
C SER A 142 -2.00 -13.16 22.69
N ASP A 143 -1.70 -12.33 23.68
CA ASP A 143 -2.51 -12.17 24.89
C ASP A 143 -3.82 -11.36 24.65
N ASP A 144 -4.05 -10.88 23.43
CA ASP A 144 -5.25 -10.14 23.07
C ASP A 144 -6.47 -11.07 23.00
N ILE A 145 -7.38 -10.92 23.93
CA ILE A 145 -8.63 -11.70 24.02
C ILE A 145 -9.66 -11.35 22.94
N PHE A 146 -9.48 -10.23 22.24
CA PHE A 146 -10.40 -9.77 21.19
C PHE A 146 -10.02 -10.23 19.78
N GLN A 147 -9.04 -11.12 19.65
CA GLN A 147 -8.66 -11.65 18.33
C GLN A 147 -9.72 -12.63 17.81
N THR A 148 -9.77 -12.72 16.48
CA THR A 148 -10.60 -13.73 15.82
C THR A 148 -10.07 -15.13 16.08
N ALA A 149 -10.94 -16.14 16.07
CA ALA A 149 -10.55 -17.54 16.23
C ALA A 149 -9.51 -17.98 15.17
N ARG A 150 -9.55 -17.40 13.98
CA ARG A 150 -8.58 -17.65 12.92
C ARG A 150 -7.18 -17.18 13.31
N VAL A 151 -7.05 -15.98 13.87
CA VAL A 151 -5.76 -15.44 14.34
C VAL A 151 -5.25 -16.29 15.50
N TYR A 152 -6.11 -16.62 16.45
CA TYR A 152 -5.77 -17.43 17.61
C TYR A 152 -5.26 -18.82 17.22
N ALA A 153 -5.87 -19.46 16.23
CA ALA A 153 -5.51 -20.80 15.76
C ALA A 153 -4.33 -20.80 14.75
N SER A 154 -3.74 -19.64 14.42
CA SER A 154 -2.66 -19.55 13.45
C SER A 154 -1.28 -19.71 14.10
N ALA A 155 -0.30 -20.11 13.31
CA ALA A 155 1.11 -20.20 13.72
C ALA A 155 1.78 -18.82 13.88
N GLY A 156 1.22 -17.85 13.23
CA GLY A 156 1.59 -16.43 13.31
C GLY A 156 0.58 -15.56 12.59
N ALA A 157 0.50 -14.30 12.99
CA ALA A 157 -0.40 -13.31 12.43
C ALA A 157 0.38 -12.14 11.85
N LEU A 158 0.20 -11.93 10.55
CA LEU A 158 0.68 -10.76 9.82
C LEU A 158 -0.41 -9.69 9.89
N ASN A 159 -0.11 -8.57 10.52
CA ASN A 159 -1.03 -7.44 10.62
C ASN A 159 -0.50 -6.27 9.78
N ILE A 160 -1.31 -5.82 8.84
CA ILE A 160 -1.05 -4.72 7.92
C ILE A 160 -1.91 -3.55 8.37
N GLN A 161 -1.29 -2.40 8.62
CA GLN A 161 -1.99 -1.19 9.03
C GLN A 161 -1.75 -0.08 8.02
N THR A 162 -2.83 0.54 7.58
CA THR A 162 -2.77 1.69 6.67
C THR A 162 -2.53 3.00 7.42
N GLY A 163 -2.02 3.98 6.70
CA GLY A 163 -1.79 5.31 7.23
C GLY A 163 -3.10 6.04 7.51
N LYS A 164 -3.29 6.50 8.74
CA LYS A 164 -4.42 7.40 9.04
C LYS A 164 -4.04 8.82 8.68
N PRO A 165 -4.88 9.55 7.94
CA PRO A 165 -4.57 10.92 7.55
C PRO A 165 -4.46 11.83 8.76
N THR A 166 -3.39 12.60 8.85
CA THR A 166 -3.18 13.63 9.87
C THR A 166 -3.15 14.99 9.21
N PHE A 167 -4.09 15.85 9.59
CA PHE A 167 -4.22 17.21 9.04
C PHE A 167 -3.66 18.22 10.07
N LYS A 168 -2.57 18.89 9.71
CA LYS A 168 -1.99 19.97 10.53
C LYS A 168 -2.60 21.32 10.14
N ASP A 169 -2.21 21.83 8.95
CA ASP A 169 -2.58 23.17 8.50
C ASP A 169 -3.52 23.19 7.29
N LYS A 170 -3.58 22.08 6.54
CA LYS A 170 -4.37 21.96 5.31
C LYS A 170 -5.54 21.02 5.49
N SER A 171 -6.66 21.33 4.83
CA SER A 171 -7.86 20.48 4.84
C SER A 171 -7.76 19.28 3.92
N PHE A 172 -6.76 19.25 3.05
CA PHE A 172 -6.53 18.15 2.12
C PHE A 172 -5.04 17.84 1.99
N HIS A 173 -4.74 16.61 1.66
CA HIS A 173 -3.41 16.13 1.34
C HIS A 173 -3.48 15.26 0.08
N THR A 174 -2.58 15.50 -0.86
CA THR A 174 -2.51 14.72 -2.11
C THR A 174 -1.08 14.26 -2.32
N TYR A 175 -0.94 13.00 -2.68
CA TYR A 175 0.33 12.39 -2.99
C TYR A 175 0.22 11.64 -4.31
N LEU A 176 1.12 11.94 -5.25
CA LEU A 176 1.23 11.26 -6.53
C LEU A 176 2.63 10.66 -6.65
N LYS A 177 2.68 9.38 -6.95
CA LYS A 177 3.93 8.65 -7.18
C LYS A 177 3.82 7.87 -8.48
N VAL A 178 4.89 7.83 -9.24
CA VAL A 178 4.98 7.00 -10.45
C VAL A 178 6.20 6.11 -10.31
N LYS A 179 5.98 4.80 -10.40
CA LYS A 179 7.06 3.81 -10.43
C LYS A 179 7.19 3.28 -11.85
N GLY A 180 8.41 3.16 -12.33
CA GLY A 180 8.73 2.56 -13.62
C GLY A 180 9.88 1.57 -13.46
N GLY A 181 9.91 0.55 -14.29
CA GLY A 181 10.94 -0.48 -14.20
C GLY A 181 11.11 -1.28 -15.48
N SER A 182 11.95 -2.29 -15.40
CA SER A 182 12.17 -3.23 -16.50
C SER A 182 10.90 -3.98 -16.87
N PHE A 183 10.86 -4.52 -18.08
CA PHE A 183 9.75 -5.34 -18.60
C PHE A 183 8.42 -4.58 -18.66
N GLY A 184 8.46 -3.30 -19.03
CA GLY A 184 7.28 -2.47 -19.21
C GLY A 184 6.54 -2.16 -17.92
N LEU A 185 7.19 -2.26 -16.76
CA LEU A 185 6.58 -1.90 -15.48
C LEU A 185 6.25 -0.41 -15.44
N PHE A 186 4.97 -0.12 -15.28
CA PHE A 186 4.44 1.22 -15.05
C PHE A 186 3.38 1.16 -13.97
N ASN A 187 3.61 1.87 -12.86
CA ASN A 187 2.71 1.87 -11.71
C ASN A 187 2.53 3.29 -11.16
N PRO A 188 1.55 4.05 -11.65
CA PRO A 188 1.10 5.28 -11.02
C PRO A 188 0.28 4.98 -9.78
N VAL A 189 0.51 5.77 -8.73
CA VAL A 189 -0.17 5.71 -7.43
C VAL A 189 -0.70 7.09 -7.11
N LEU A 190 -1.97 7.19 -6.76
CA LEU A 190 -2.62 8.40 -6.29
C LEU A 190 -3.17 8.16 -4.88
N HIS A 191 -2.85 9.06 -3.98
CA HIS A 191 -3.42 9.10 -2.65
C HIS A 191 -4.00 10.49 -2.40
N TYR A 192 -5.23 10.54 -1.93
CA TYR A 192 -5.94 11.78 -1.65
C TYR A 192 -6.67 11.67 -0.31
N ASP A 193 -6.37 12.59 0.59
CA ASP A 193 -7.01 12.73 1.89
C ASP A 193 -7.78 14.04 1.95
N GLN A 194 -8.99 14.00 2.48
CA GLN A 194 -9.84 15.17 2.67
C GLN A 194 -10.39 15.19 4.09
N LYS A 195 -10.22 16.30 4.77
CA LYS A 195 -10.90 16.59 6.03
C LYS A 195 -12.32 17.09 5.74
N LEU A 196 -13.33 16.33 6.13
CA LEU A 196 -14.74 16.68 5.91
C LEU A 196 -15.36 17.46 7.08
N GLY A 197 -14.63 17.63 8.18
CA GLY A 197 -15.10 18.36 9.34
C GLY A 197 -14.22 18.13 10.56
N LYS A 198 -14.76 18.40 11.75
CA LYS A 198 -13.99 18.23 13.00
C LYS A 198 -13.75 16.77 13.38
N ARG A 199 -14.60 15.84 12.93
CA ARG A 199 -14.57 14.42 13.32
C ARG A 199 -14.46 13.45 12.14
N TRP A 200 -14.61 13.93 10.91
CA TRP A 200 -14.67 13.08 9.73
C TRP A 200 -13.54 13.43 8.77
N SER A 201 -12.94 12.44 8.22
CA SER A 201 -12.02 12.52 7.10
C SER A 201 -12.32 11.40 6.10
N ALA A 202 -12.00 11.63 4.84
CA ALA A 202 -12.06 10.63 3.80
C ALA A 202 -10.69 10.48 3.19
N SER A 203 -10.31 9.25 2.89
CA SER A 203 -9.08 8.91 2.16
C SER A 203 -9.46 8.11 0.92
N LEU A 204 -8.80 8.41 -0.17
CA LEU A 204 -8.89 7.67 -1.42
C LEU A 204 -7.49 7.27 -1.83
N HIS A 205 -7.27 5.98 -1.97
CA HIS A 205 -6.03 5.44 -2.51
C HIS A 205 -6.33 4.67 -3.78
N GLY A 206 -5.54 4.91 -4.83
CA GLY A 206 -5.68 4.20 -6.08
C GLY A 206 -4.32 3.95 -6.71
N ASP A 207 -4.08 2.74 -7.17
CA ASP A 207 -2.91 2.42 -7.97
C ASP A 207 -3.27 1.54 -9.17
N PHE A 208 -2.49 1.70 -10.20
CA PHE A 208 -2.56 0.91 -11.42
C PHE A 208 -1.21 0.29 -11.71
N VAL A 209 -1.18 -1.01 -11.93
CA VAL A 209 0.04 -1.74 -12.28
C VAL A 209 -0.09 -2.31 -13.68
N ARG A 210 0.87 -1.97 -14.53
CA ARG A 210 1.05 -2.59 -15.84
C ARG A 210 2.47 -3.12 -15.94
N ALA A 211 2.61 -4.37 -16.40
CA ALA A 211 3.90 -4.95 -16.75
C ALA A 211 3.72 -6.00 -17.84
N ASP A 212 4.67 -6.13 -18.75
CA ASP A 212 4.69 -7.22 -19.74
C ASP A 212 5.37 -8.50 -19.20
N GLY A 213 6.26 -8.34 -18.22
CA GLY A 213 6.91 -9.44 -17.51
C GLY A 213 7.71 -10.40 -18.41
N GLN A 214 8.04 -10.00 -19.63
CA GLN A 214 8.71 -10.84 -20.62
C GLN A 214 10.22 -10.93 -20.41
N TYR A 215 10.63 -11.41 -19.23
CA TYR A 215 12.05 -11.56 -18.94
C TYR A 215 12.66 -12.80 -19.64
N PRO A 216 13.91 -12.70 -20.12
CA PRO A 216 14.63 -13.83 -20.69
C PRO A 216 15.09 -14.79 -19.59
N TYR A 217 15.05 -16.08 -19.88
CA TYR A 217 15.60 -17.12 -19.02
C TYR A 217 16.31 -18.19 -19.86
N THR A 218 17.23 -18.92 -19.26
CA THR A 218 17.90 -20.03 -19.91
C THR A 218 17.25 -21.34 -19.46
N LEU A 219 16.71 -22.08 -20.41
CA LEU A 219 16.21 -23.42 -20.17
C LEU A 219 17.35 -24.41 -20.39
N ILE A 220 17.68 -25.17 -19.35
CA ILE A 220 18.70 -26.21 -19.41
C ILE A 220 18.01 -27.57 -19.50
N ASN A 221 18.16 -28.25 -20.62
CA ASN A 221 17.60 -29.58 -20.81
C ASN A 221 18.74 -30.55 -21.20
N GLY A 222 19.32 -31.19 -20.20
CA GLY A 222 20.54 -31.99 -20.36
C GLY A 222 21.74 -31.10 -20.73
N GLU A 223 22.36 -31.38 -21.88
CA GLU A 223 23.47 -30.56 -22.40
C GLU A 223 23.03 -29.38 -23.26
N LEU A 224 21.73 -29.26 -23.51
CA LEU A 224 21.18 -28.22 -24.39
C LEU A 224 20.77 -26.99 -23.56
N GLU A 225 21.39 -25.86 -23.83
CA GLU A 225 21.01 -24.56 -23.27
C GLU A 225 20.23 -23.77 -24.32
N THR A 226 18.98 -23.44 -24.03
CA THR A 226 18.12 -22.63 -24.90
C THR A 226 17.73 -21.34 -24.18
N LYS A 227 17.95 -20.20 -24.84
CA LYS A 227 17.49 -18.90 -24.36
C LYS A 227 16.03 -18.70 -24.76
N GLU A 228 15.17 -18.60 -23.80
CA GLU A 228 13.74 -18.40 -23.96
C GLU A 228 13.30 -17.07 -23.31
N LYS A 229 12.12 -16.58 -23.69
CA LYS A 229 11.45 -15.47 -23.03
C LYS A 229 10.15 -15.97 -22.42
N ARG A 230 9.84 -15.49 -21.22
CA ARG A 230 8.53 -15.73 -20.61
C ARG A 230 7.44 -15.19 -21.53
N ARG A 231 6.37 -15.96 -21.72
CA ARG A 231 5.21 -15.61 -22.54
C ARG A 231 3.96 -15.55 -21.68
N ASN A 232 2.94 -14.83 -22.13
CA ASN A 232 1.65 -14.67 -21.44
C ASN A 232 1.82 -14.15 -20.01
N SER A 233 2.66 -13.14 -19.84
CA SER A 233 2.99 -12.55 -18.55
C SER A 233 2.50 -11.10 -18.41
N ASP A 234 1.70 -10.64 -19.37
CA ASP A 234 1.11 -9.29 -19.34
C ASP A 234 0.17 -9.17 -18.15
N ILE A 235 0.38 -8.11 -17.38
CA ILE A 235 -0.38 -7.85 -16.17
C ILE A 235 -0.98 -6.46 -16.24
N HIS A 236 -2.26 -6.40 -15.89
CA HIS A 236 -2.99 -5.17 -15.64
C HIS A 236 -3.77 -5.35 -14.34
N ALA A 237 -3.39 -4.61 -13.32
CA ALA A 237 -4.06 -4.64 -12.02
C ALA A 237 -4.48 -3.24 -11.60
N TYR A 238 -5.63 -3.14 -10.96
CA TYR A 238 -6.17 -1.90 -10.41
C TYR A 238 -6.50 -2.14 -8.94
N HIS A 239 -6.05 -1.26 -8.08
CA HIS A 239 -6.42 -1.25 -6.66
C HIS A 239 -7.08 0.10 -6.35
N LEU A 240 -8.20 0.06 -5.66
CA LEU A 240 -8.92 1.23 -5.20
C LEU A 240 -9.43 0.96 -3.78
N GLU A 241 -9.06 1.84 -2.87
CA GLU A 241 -9.43 1.80 -1.44
C GLU A 241 -10.03 3.12 -0.99
#